data_cf9ee8572617b8d1892a979f187affef
#
_entry.id   cf9ee8572617b8d1892a979f187affef
#
_cell.length_a   1.000
_cell.length_b   1.000
_cell.length_c   1.000
_cell.angle_alpha   90.00
_cell.angle_beta   90.00
_cell.angle_gamma   90.00
#
_symmetry.space_group_name_H-M   'P 1'
#
loop_
_entity.id
_entity.type
_entity.pdbx_description
1 polymer ?
#
loop_
_entity_poly.entity_id
_entity_poly.type
_entity_poly.pdbx_seq_one_letter_code
_entity_poly.pdbx_strand_id
1 'polypeptide(L)'
;AAISSALFGSISGSSVSNVVSTGCFTIPLMKSTGYSPEEAGATEAVASTGGNYMPPIMGAVAFVMAQYLKVPYIQIVRYAIIPAMLYYIALLSYIHFDGLKKNIRPMDKDGLPSFRKSVMEGGHLILALVCLVIFLIYGYTTSMGAFWGVVTLFLLTFVRKNTRLKPAQIIKSFEKTAQTSISVGIACAAAGIIIGCMYSSGLSVSLSSIIIKAADGSLLITLVYTALFSLIQIGRA
;
A
#
# COMPACT_ATOMS: atom_id res chain seq x y z
N ALA A 1 -3.81 14.72 3.80
CA ALA A 1 -3.44 13.97 2.59
C ALA A 1 -2.55 12.77 2.94
N ALA A 2 -1.24 12.95 3.26
CA ALA A 2 -0.31 11.83 3.42
C ALA A 2 -0.76 10.75 4.43
N ILE A 3 -1.27 11.14 5.60
CA ILE A 3 -1.74 10.18 6.62
C ILE A 3 -3.00 9.43 6.14
N SER A 4 -3.95 10.11 5.50
CA SER A 4 -5.14 9.44 4.96
C SER A 4 -4.79 8.47 3.84
N SER A 5 -3.85 8.85 2.95
CA SER A 5 -3.34 7.97 1.91
C SER A 5 -2.54 6.79 2.47
N ALA A 6 -1.78 6.99 3.56
CA ALA A 6 -1.10 5.91 4.27
C ALA A 6 -2.10 4.88 4.82
N LEU A 7 -3.13 5.34 5.51
CA LEU A 7 -4.16 4.48 6.11
C LEU A 7 -4.98 3.75 5.04
N PHE A 8 -5.42 4.46 4.00
CA PHE A 8 -6.15 3.83 2.90
C PHE A 8 -5.25 2.86 2.11
N GLY A 9 -4.02 3.28 1.83
CA GLY A 9 -3.03 2.48 1.12
C GLY A 9 -2.70 1.17 1.83
N SER A 10 -2.60 1.20 3.16
CA SER A 10 -2.35 0.00 3.97
C SER A 10 -3.46 -1.06 3.85
N ILE A 11 -4.65 -0.65 3.43
CA ILE A 11 -5.80 -1.54 3.21
C ILE A 11 -5.91 -1.92 1.74
N SER A 12 -5.82 -0.94 0.82
CA SER A 12 -6.02 -1.16 -0.62
C SER A 12 -4.84 -1.88 -1.29
N GLY A 13 -3.63 -1.66 -0.79
CA GLY A 13 -2.39 -2.21 -1.36
C GLY A 13 -2.11 -1.77 -2.81
N SER A 14 -2.81 -0.74 -3.31
CA SER A 14 -2.70 -0.26 -4.69
C SER A 14 -2.58 1.27 -4.70
N SER A 15 -1.45 1.78 -5.19
CA SER A 15 -1.22 3.22 -5.31
C SER A 15 -2.23 3.90 -6.23
N VAL A 16 -2.58 3.27 -7.35
CA VAL A 16 -3.57 3.81 -8.30
C VAL A 16 -4.96 3.90 -7.66
N SER A 17 -5.40 2.81 -7.01
CA SER A 17 -6.68 2.81 -6.29
C SER A 17 -6.69 3.84 -5.17
N ASN A 18 -5.56 4.05 -4.50
CA ASN A 18 -5.40 5.02 -3.44
C ASN A 18 -5.53 6.45 -3.99
N VAL A 19 -4.77 6.81 -5.02
CA VAL A 19 -4.87 8.15 -5.67
C VAL A 19 -6.29 8.44 -6.12
N VAL A 20 -6.97 7.49 -6.75
CA VAL A 20 -8.35 7.67 -7.21
C VAL A 20 -9.32 7.85 -6.04
N SER A 21 -9.13 7.12 -4.95
CA SER A 21 -10.08 7.13 -3.81
C SER A 21 -9.83 8.28 -2.85
N THR A 22 -8.58 8.55 -2.47
CA THR A 22 -8.24 9.61 -1.52
C THR A 22 -7.97 10.94 -2.23
N GLY A 23 -7.37 10.90 -3.42
CA GLY A 23 -6.97 12.08 -4.16
C GLY A 23 -8.13 12.96 -4.59
N CYS A 24 -9.33 12.39 -4.81
CA CYS A 24 -10.53 13.19 -5.11
C CYS A 24 -10.90 14.16 -3.98
N PHE A 25 -10.48 13.91 -2.75
CA PHE A 25 -10.68 14.78 -1.58
C PHE A 25 -9.41 15.52 -1.19
N THR A 26 -8.27 14.84 -1.19
CA THR A 26 -7.00 15.37 -0.67
C THR A 26 -6.38 16.38 -1.61
N ILE A 27 -6.47 16.19 -2.94
CA ILE A 27 -5.92 17.14 -3.91
C ILE A 27 -6.67 18.49 -3.87
N PRO A 28 -8.01 18.56 -3.95
CA PRO A 28 -8.72 19.82 -3.75
C PRO A 28 -8.41 20.48 -2.42
N LEU A 29 -8.28 19.69 -1.36
CA LEU A 29 -7.94 20.17 -0.02
C LEU A 29 -6.55 20.83 0.01
N MET A 30 -5.53 20.19 -0.55
CA MET A 30 -4.18 20.77 -0.64
C MET A 30 -4.18 22.05 -1.48
N LYS A 31 -4.91 22.08 -2.59
CA LYS A 31 -5.08 23.30 -3.41
C LYS A 31 -5.72 24.44 -2.65
N SER A 32 -6.74 24.18 -1.83
CA SER A 32 -7.39 25.22 -1.02
C SER A 32 -6.50 25.81 0.06
N THR A 33 -5.45 25.10 0.47
CA THR A 33 -4.45 25.60 1.44
C THR A 33 -3.26 26.29 0.80
N GLY A 34 -3.17 26.34 -0.56
CA GLY A 34 -2.15 27.09 -1.27
C GLY A 34 -1.12 26.27 -2.04
N TYR A 35 -1.29 24.93 -2.12
CA TYR A 35 -0.46 24.11 -3.02
C TYR A 35 -0.85 24.32 -4.48
N SER A 36 0.14 24.29 -5.39
CA SER A 36 -0.15 24.23 -6.83
C SER A 36 -0.82 22.89 -7.19
N PRO A 37 -1.57 22.84 -8.31
CA PRO A 37 -2.19 21.58 -8.76
C PRO A 37 -1.18 20.44 -8.95
N GLU A 38 -0.01 20.76 -9.49
CA GLU A 38 1.08 19.81 -9.77
C GLU A 38 1.66 19.26 -8.48
N GLU A 39 1.91 20.13 -7.50
CA GLU A 39 2.46 19.73 -6.19
C GLU A 39 1.45 18.91 -5.37
N ALA A 40 0.19 19.29 -5.40
CA ALA A 40 -0.86 18.54 -4.74
C ALA A 40 -1.00 17.14 -5.36
N GLY A 41 -0.95 17.03 -6.69
CA GLY A 41 -0.97 15.76 -7.40
C GLY A 41 0.26 14.90 -7.12
N ALA A 42 1.45 15.50 -7.15
CA ALA A 42 2.70 14.82 -6.85
C ALA A 42 2.75 14.31 -5.40
N THR A 43 2.34 15.13 -4.44
CA THR A 43 2.27 14.75 -3.03
C THR A 43 1.33 13.58 -2.80
N GLU A 44 0.15 13.59 -3.43
CA GLU A 44 -0.81 12.50 -3.34
C GLU A 44 -0.28 11.23 -3.99
N ALA A 45 0.35 11.32 -5.16
CA ALA A 45 0.93 10.17 -5.85
C ALA A 45 2.05 9.51 -5.01
N VAL A 46 2.95 10.31 -4.43
CA VAL A 46 4.01 9.82 -3.55
C VAL A 46 3.41 9.21 -2.29
N ALA A 47 2.47 9.89 -1.63
CA ALA A 47 1.82 9.37 -0.42
C ALA A 47 1.10 8.04 -0.69
N SER A 48 0.42 7.94 -1.83
CA SER A 48 -0.29 6.72 -2.24
C SER A 48 0.64 5.57 -2.58
N THR A 49 1.81 5.86 -3.15
CA THR A 49 2.83 4.85 -3.47
C THR A 49 3.35 4.16 -2.20
N GLY A 50 3.55 4.93 -1.13
CA GLY A 50 3.94 4.38 0.17
C GLY A 50 2.95 3.35 0.74
N GLY A 51 1.68 3.41 0.35
CA GLY A 51 0.66 2.44 0.75
C GLY A 51 0.96 1.00 0.30
N ASN A 52 1.75 0.81 -0.78
CA ASN A 52 2.09 -0.53 -1.27
C ASN A 52 2.98 -1.32 -0.29
N TYR A 53 3.73 -0.65 0.57
CA TYR A 53 4.57 -1.29 1.61
C TYR A 53 4.12 -0.96 3.03
N MET A 54 3.02 -0.24 3.18
CA MET A 54 2.48 0.05 4.50
C MET A 54 1.67 -1.15 5.03
N PRO A 55 2.10 -1.79 6.13
CA PRO A 55 1.32 -2.85 6.77
C PRO A 55 -0.10 -2.36 7.15
N PRO A 56 -1.10 -3.27 7.26
CA PRO A 56 -0.96 -4.72 7.33
C PRO A 56 -1.12 -5.47 6.01
N ILE A 57 -1.82 -4.92 4.98
CA ILE A 57 -2.13 -5.69 3.76
C ILE A 57 -1.04 -5.53 2.70
N MET A 58 -0.48 -4.31 2.56
CA MET A 58 0.54 -4.02 1.56
C MET A 58 0.07 -4.30 0.11
N GLY A 59 0.96 -4.16 -0.86
CA GLY A 59 0.68 -4.48 -2.26
C GLY A 59 0.87 -5.96 -2.60
N ALA A 60 0.41 -6.35 -3.80
CA ALA A 60 0.52 -7.73 -4.29
C ALA A 60 1.95 -8.28 -4.26
N VAL A 61 2.96 -7.41 -4.42
CA VAL A 61 4.38 -7.77 -4.39
C VAL A 61 4.78 -8.42 -3.05
N ALA A 62 4.20 -7.99 -1.94
CA ALA A 62 4.51 -8.56 -0.63
C ALA A 62 4.07 -10.03 -0.51
N PHE A 63 2.98 -10.41 -1.14
CA PHE A 63 2.53 -11.81 -1.21
C PHE A 63 3.46 -12.65 -2.10
N VAL A 64 3.85 -12.12 -3.25
CA VAL A 64 4.83 -12.76 -4.14
C VAL A 64 6.15 -12.95 -3.43
N MET A 65 6.63 -11.93 -2.69
CA MET A 65 7.87 -12.00 -1.90
C MET A 65 7.79 -13.10 -0.83
N ALA A 66 6.68 -13.21 -0.10
CA ALA A 66 6.49 -14.25 0.91
C ALA A 66 6.56 -15.66 0.31
N GLN A 67 5.93 -15.86 -0.85
CA GLN A 67 5.95 -17.14 -1.56
C GLN A 67 7.35 -17.46 -2.09
N TYR A 68 8.05 -16.48 -2.63
CA TYR A 68 9.38 -16.66 -3.21
C TYR A 68 10.43 -16.97 -2.15
N LEU A 69 10.40 -16.26 -1.03
CA LEU A 69 11.29 -16.49 0.11
C LEU A 69 10.88 -17.70 0.96
N LYS A 70 9.73 -18.31 0.69
CA LYS A 70 9.14 -19.41 1.48
C LYS A 70 9.02 -19.08 2.97
N VAL A 71 8.67 -17.86 3.29
CA VAL A 71 8.44 -17.38 4.67
C VAL A 71 6.97 -17.03 4.88
N PRO A 72 6.47 -17.14 6.12
CA PRO A 72 5.13 -16.67 6.44
C PRO A 72 4.97 -15.18 6.13
N TYR A 73 3.82 -14.78 5.59
CA TYR A 73 3.53 -13.39 5.24
C TYR A 73 3.73 -12.41 6.40
N ILE A 74 3.44 -12.84 7.63
CA ILE A 74 3.63 -12.02 8.82
C ILE A 74 5.10 -11.60 9.05
N GLN A 75 6.07 -12.39 8.57
CA GLN A 75 7.49 -12.01 8.64
C GLN A 75 7.78 -10.86 7.67
N ILE A 76 7.22 -10.89 6.45
CA ILE A 76 7.34 -9.79 5.51
C ILE A 76 6.72 -8.52 6.11
N VAL A 77 5.54 -8.63 6.73
CA VAL A 77 4.88 -7.52 7.44
C VAL A 77 5.80 -6.91 8.49
N ARG A 78 6.42 -7.74 9.34
CA ARG A 78 7.35 -7.26 10.39
C ARG A 78 8.56 -6.52 9.82
N TYR A 79 9.16 -7.04 8.77
CA TYR A 79 10.31 -6.40 8.12
C TYR A 79 9.94 -5.12 7.37
N ALA A 80 8.71 -5.03 6.85
CA ALA A 80 8.22 -3.86 6.13
C ALA A 80 7.90 -2.66 7.04
N ILE A 81 7.67 -2.88 8.35
CA ILE A 81 7.30 -1.79 9.27
C ILE A 81 8.35 -0.68 9.28
N ILE A 82 9.63 -1.04 9.42
CA ILE A 82 10.71 -0.06 9.53
C ILE A 82 10.84 0.78 8.26
N PRO A 83 11.01 0.21 7.06
CA PRO A 83 11.09 0.99 5.83
C PRO A 83 9.81 1.78 5.53
N ALA A 84 8.63 1.27 5.85
CA ALA A 84 7.37 1.99 5.70
C ALA A 84 7.30 3.22 6.62
N MET A 85 7.69 3.07 7.88
CA MET A 85 7.75 4.19 8.83
C MET A 85 8.76 5.25 8.39
N LEU A 86 9.97 4.85 7.96
CA LEU A 86 10.98 5.77 7.45
C LEU A 86 10.48 6.54 6.23
N TYR A 87 9.79 5.86 5.31
CA TYR A 87 9.19 6.48 4.14
C TYR A 87 8.21 7.60 4.53
N TYR A 88 7.26 7.29 5.40
CA TYR A 88 6.27 8.29 5.81
C TYR A 88 6.84 9.39 6.69
N ILE A 89 7.83 9.09 7.52
CA ILE A 89 8.56 10.14 8.28
C ILE A 89 9.27 11.09 7.32
N ALA A 90 9.96 10.57 6.31
CA ALA A 90 10.62 11.39 5.29
C ALA A 90 9.60 12.23 4.50
N LEU A 91 8.50 11.62 4.06
CA LEU A 91 7.42 12.31 3.35
C LEU A 91 6.78 13.43 4.18
N LEU A 92 6.42 13.13 5.43
CA LEU A 92 5.83 14.11 6.34
C LEU A 92 6.80 15.25 6.65
N SER A 93 8.08 14.95 6.83
CA SER A 93 9.12 15.96 7.00
C SER A 93 9.24 16.87 5.77
N TYR A 94 9.24 16.26 4.57
CA TYR A 94 9.24 17.02 3.32
C TYR A 94 8.03 17.97 3.23
N ILE A 95 6.83 17.45 3.44
CA ILE A 95 5.58 18.24 3.40
C ILE A 95 5.61 19.36 4.44
N HIS A 96 6.13 19.09 5.64
CA HIS A 96 6.23 20.08 6.71
C HIS A 96 7.16 21.24 6.31
N PHE A 97 8.38 20.94 5.87
CA PHE A 97 9.35 21.97 5.49
C PHE A 97 8.94 22.73 4.22
N ASP A 98 8.35 22.05 3.25
CA ASP A 98 7.81 22.70 2.04
C ASP A 98 6.64 23.63 2.38
N GLY A 99 5.76 23.21 3.28
CA GLY A 99 4.67 24.05 3.79
C GLY A 99 5.16 25.30 4.52
N LEU A 100 6.21 25.18 5.33
CA LEU A 100 6.83 26.33 5.98
C LEU A 100 7.47 27.29 4.98
N LYS A 101 8.20 26.77 3.99
CA LYS A 101 8.83 27.57 2.94
C LYS A 101 7.80 28.37 2.11
N LYS A 102 6.64 27.80 1.87
CA LYS A 102 5.58 28.42 1.06
C LYS A 102 4.56 29.21 1.87
N ASN A 103 4.74 29.34 3.19
CA ASN A 103 3.79 30.00 4.09
C ASN A 103 2.35 29.47 3.91
N ILE A 104 2.19 28.15 3.76
CA ILE A 104 0.89 27.51 3.57
C ILE A 104 0.05 27.72 4.82
N ARG A 105 -1.15 28.24 4.65
CA ARG A 105 -2.07 28.52 5.76
C ARG A 105 -2.75 27.23 6.23
N PRO A 106 -2.86 27.03 7.56
CA PRO A 106 -3.69 25.95 8.09
C PRO A 106 -5.14 26.14 7.67
N MET A 107 -5.83 25.02 7.44
CA MET A 107 -7.24 25.05 7.06
C MET A 107 -8.11 25.48 8.25
N ASP A 108 -9.16 26.26 7.97
CA ASP A 108 -10.17 26.62 8.97
C ASP A 108 -10.87 25.38 9.52
N LYS A 109 -10.98 25.32 10.85
CA LYS A 109 -11.53 24.14 11.54
C LYS A 109 -13.04 24.03 11.44
N ASP A 110 -13.72 25.11 11.05
CA ASP A 110 -15.19 25.24 11.13
C ASP A 110 -15.96 24.36 10.13
N GLY A 111 -15.29 23.79 9.12
CA GLY A 111 -15.88 22.89 8.14
C GLY A 111 -15.53 21.40 8.31
N LEU A 112 -14.70 21.05 9.31
CA LEU A 112 -14.22 19.68 9.46
C LEU A 112 -15.19 18.81 10.28
N PRO A 113 -15.57 17.61 9.78
CA PRO A 113 -16.37 16.68 10.57
C PRO A 113 -15.57 16.26 11.82
N SER A 114 -16.25 16.15 12.96
CA SER A 114 -15.59 15.72 14.19
C SER A 114 -15.08 14.28 14.05
N PHE A 115 -13.81 14.06 14.39
CA PHE A 115 -13.18 12.73 14.36
C PHE A 115 -14.00 11.67 15.10
N ARG A 116 -14.54 12.04 16.27
CA ARG A 116 -15.38 11.15 17.08
C ARG A 116 -16.65 10.72 16.33
N LYS A 117 -17.30 11.61 15.61
CA LYS A 117 -18.50 11.30 14.82
C LYS A 117 -18.18 10.36 13.68
N SER A 118 -17.10 10.62 12.94
CA SER A 118 -16.66 9.76 11.84
C SER A 118 -16.27 8.35 12.30
N VAL A 119 -15.56 8.24 13.45
CA VAL A 119 -15.22 6.94 14.05
C VAL A 119 -16.47 6.23 14.56
N MET A 120 -17.42 6.94 15.14
CA MET A 120 -18.68 6.32 15.58
C MET A 120 -19.52 5.83 14.42
N GLU A 121 -19.48 6.49 13.26
CA GLU A 121 -20.27 6.11 12.07
C GLU A 121 -19.68 4.92 11.32
N GLY A 122 -18.35 4.89 11.14
CA GLY A 122 -17.66 3.88 10.31
C GLY A 122 -16.73 2.93 11.06
N GLY A 123 -16.41 3.20 12.34
CA GLY A 123 -15.37 2.48 13.09
C GLY A 123 -15.63 0.99 13.28
N HIS A 124 -16.89 0.55 13.25
CA HIS A 124 -17.23 -0.87 13.31
C HIS A 124 -16.68 -1.67 12.12
N LEU A 125 -16.48 -1.04 10.97
CA LEU A 125 -15.89 -1.69 9.78
C LEU A 125 -14.40 -2.01 9.96
N ILE A 126 -13.71 -1.27 10.84
CA ILE A 126 -12.29 -1.53 11.19
C ILE A 126 -12.14 -2.93 11.81
N LEU A 127 -13.21 -3.45 12.42
CA LEU A 127 -13.19 -4.79 13.02
C LEU A 127 -12.89 -5.89 12.00
N ALA A 128 -13.29 -5.72 10.74
CA ALA A 128 -12.96 -6.65 9.67
C ALA A 128 -11.45 -6.67 9.37
N LEU A 129 -10.80 -5.49 9.41
CA LEU A 129 -9.36 -5.38 9.27
C LEU A 129 -8.63 -6.02 10.46
N VAL A 130 -9.13 -5.77 11.67
CA VAL A 130 -8.60 -6.39 12.89
C VAL A 130 -8.72 -7.91 12.81
N CYS A 131 -9.84 -8.44 12.36
CA CYS A 131 -10.05 -9.87 12.14
C CYS A 131 -8.98 -10.44 11.18
N LEU A 132 -8.76 -9.82 10.03
CA LEU A 132 -7.73 -10.22 9.08
C LEU A 132 -6.34 -10.25 9.72
N VAL A 133 -5.97 -9.19 10.43
CA VAL A 133 -4.66 -9.09 11.10
C VAL A 133 -4.48 -10.17 12.16
N ILE A 134 -5.53 -10.47 12.93
CA ILE A 134 -5.53 -11.55 13.92
C ILE A 134 -5.23 -12.88 13.26
N PHE A 135 -5.91 -13.24 12.16
CA PHE A 135 -5.64 -14.49 11.44
C PHE A 135 -4.20 -14.58 10.93
N LEU A 136 -3.63 -13.45 10.46
CA LEU A 136 -2.23 -13.39 10.03
C LEU A 136 -1.25 -13.59 11.19
N ILE A 137 -1.54 -13.02 12.37
CA ILE A 137 -0.71 -13.16 13.58
C ILE A 137 -0.71 -14.61 14.08
N TYR A 138 -1.86 -15.28 14.02
CA TYR A 138 -1.97 -16.69 14.40
C TYR A 138 -1.33 -17.67 13.40
N GLY A 139 -0.73 -17.14 12.31
CA GLY A 139 -0.02 -17.95 11.32
C GLY A 139 -0.91 -18.66 10.30
N TYR A 140 -2.19 -18.29 10.20
CA TYR A 140 -3.05 -18.76 9.12
C TYR A 140 -2.60 -18.21 7.76
N THR A 141 -3.03 -18.88 6.70
CA THR A 141 -2.72 -18.43 5.34
C THR A 141 -3.40 -17.08 5.06
N THR A 142 -2.77 -16.29 4.19
CA THR A 142 -3.32 -14.98 3.76
C THR A 142 -4.71 -15.12 3.15
N SER A 143 -4.96 -16.19 2.40
CA SER A 143 -6.28 -16.49 1.81
C SER A 143 -7.35 -16.73 2.87
N MET A 144 -7.00 -17.45 3.94
CA MET A 144 -7.92 -17.70 5.07
C MET A 144 -8.23 -16.40 5.83
N GLY A 145 -7.20 -15.58 6.09
CA GLY A 145 -7.38 -14.27 6.72
C GLY A 145 -8.26 -13.34 5.88
N ALA A 146 -8.02 -13.29 4.55
CA ALA A 146 -8.82 -12.50 3.64
C ALA A 146 -10.29 -12.97 3.58
N PHE A 147 -10.52 -14.28 3.50
CA PHE A 147 -11.87 -14.85 3.50
C PHE A 147 -12.66 -14.44 4.74
N TRP A 148 -12.11 -14.67 5.94
CA TRP A 148 -12.78 -14.29 7.18
C TRP A 148 -12.90 -12.78 7.36
N GLY A 149 -11.93 -12.00 6.88
CA GLY A 149 -12.01 -10.54 6.83
C GLY A 149 -13.20 -10.06 5.98
N VAL A 150 -13.39 -10.63 4.79
CA VAL A 150 -14.52 -10.31 3.89
C VAL A 150 -15.85 -10.75 4.52
N VAL A 151 -15.93 -11.96 5.09
CA VAL A 151 -17.13 -12.44 5.79
C VAL A 151 -17.50 -11.52 6.94
N THR A 152 -16.52 -11.15 7.77
CA THR A 152 -16.72 -10.22 8.89
C THR A 152 -17.19 -8.87 8.38
N LEU A 153 -16.56 -8.32 7.34
CA LEU A 153 -16.96 -7.06 6.74
C LEU A 153 -18.42 -7.12 6.27
N PHE A 154 -18.78 -8.19 5.55
CA PHE A 154 -20.13 -8.39 5.03
C PHE A 154 -21.16 -8.44 6.18
N LEU A 155 -20.89 -9.19 7.24
CA LEU A 155 -21.77 -9.26 8.41
C LEU A 155 -21.90 -7.88 9.10
N LEU A 156 -20.81 -7.15 9.24
CA LEU A 156 -20.79 -5.83 9.89
C LEU A 156 -21.57 -4.77 9.09
N THR A 157 -21.66 -4.89 7.76
CA THR A 157 -22.47 -3.94 6.95
C THR A 157 -23.95 -4.02 7.29
N PHE A 158 -24.46 -5.14 7.83
CA PHE A 158 -25.86 -5.27 8.24
C PHE A 158 -26.16 -4.73 9.64
N VAL A 159 -25.12 -4.47 10.45
CA VAL A 159 -25.28 -4.00 11.85
C VAL A 159 -25.92 -2.60 11.89
N ARG A 160 -25.62 -1.75 10.92
CA ARG A 160 -26.15 -0.38 10.87
C ARG A 160 -26.91 -0.09 9.59
N LYS A 161 -28.05 0.61 9.70
CA LYS A 161 -28.87 0.99 8.54
C LYS A 161 -28.10 1.82 7.50
N ASN A 162 -27.17 2.68 7.95
CA ASN A 162 -26.37 3.55 7.08
C ASN A 162 -25.29 2.81 6.29
N THR A 163 -24.86 1.63 6.73
CA THR A 163 -23.83 0.82 6.09
C THR A 163 -24.38 -0.37 5.32
N ARG A 164 -25.70 -0.56 5.33
CA ARG A 164 -26.33 -1.67 4.60
C ARG A 164 -26.09 -1.57 3.11
N LEU A 165 -25.48 -2.62 2.56
CA LEU A 165 -25.30 -2.76 1.13
C LEU A 165 -26.61 -3.21 0.46
N LYS A 166 -26.98 -2.52 -0.61
CA LYS A 166 -28.06 -2.96 -1.50
C LYS A 166 -27.55 -4.10 -2.39
N PRO A 167 -28.40 -5.04 -2.82
CA PRO A 167 -27.97 -6.15 -3.70
C PRO A 167 -27.21 -5.69 -4.95
N ALA A 168 -27.65 -4.61 -5.57
CA ALA A 168 -26.96 -4.00 -6.73
C ALA A 168 -25.55 -3.51 -6.40
N GLN A 169 -25.31 -3.01 -5.19
CA GLN A 169 -23.98 -2.57 -4.74
C GLN A 169 -23.05 -3.76 -4.52
N ILE A 170 -23.59 -4.89 -4.03
CA ILE A 170 -22.83 -6.12 -3.85
C ILE A 170 -22.35 -6.63 -5.21
N ILE A 171 -23.24 -6.72 -6.21
CA ILE A 171 -22.89 -7.14 -7.58
C ILE A 171 -21.83 -6.21 -8.16
N LYS A 172 -22.01 -4.90 -8.04
CA LYS A 172 -21.03 -3.92 -8.52
C LYS A 172 -19.67 -4.03 -7.81
N SER A 173 -19.66 -4.39 -6.53
CA SER A 173 -18.42 -4.64 -5.79
C SER A 173 -17.69 -5.88 -6.31
N PHE A 174 -18.41 -6.96 -6.62
CA PHE A 174 -17.83 -8.15 -7.25
C PHE A 174 -17.27 -7.85 -8.65
N GLU A 175 -17.99 -7.10 -9.46
CA GLU A 175 -17.52 -6.66 -10.77
C GLU A 175 -16.23 -5.85 -10.67
N LYS A 176 -16.18 -4.85 -9.79
CA LYS A 176 -14.99 -4.04 -9.57
C LYS A 176 -13.82 -4.88 -9.03
N THR A 177 -14.10 -5.82 -8.14
CA THR A 177 -13.09 -6.75 -7.61
C THR A 177 -12.52 -7.63 -8.73
N ALA A 178 -13.36 -8.16 -9.60
CA ALA A 178 -12.92 -8.96 -10.75
C ALA A 178 -12.02 -8.16 -11.68
N GLN A 179 -12.39 -6.92 -12.02
CA GLN A 179 -11.57 -6.03 -12.84
C GLN A 179 -10.21 -5.75 -12.22
N THR A 180 -10.17 -5.47 -10.91
CA THR A 180 -8.91 -5.25 -10.18
C THR A 180 -8.06 -6.53 -10.15
N SER A 181 -8.68 -7.68 -9.96
CA SER A 181 -8.00 -8.98 -9.93
C SER A 181 -7.36 -9.34 -11.27
N ILE A 182 -7.98 -8.96 -12.40
CA ILE A 182 -7.39 -9.13 -13.74
C ILE A 182 -6.06 -8.37 -13.84
N SER A 183 -6.03 -7.10 -13.42
CA SER A 183 -4.80 -6.29 -13.47
C SER A 183 -3.68 -6.88 -12.61
N VAL A 184 -4.02 -7.34 -11.40
CA VAL A 184 -3.04 -8.01 -10.52
C VAL A 184 -2.58 -9.33 -11.13
N GLY A 185 -3.49 -10.12 -11.71
CA GLY A 185 -3.19 -11.39 -12.37
C GLY A 185 -2.22 -11.21 -13.55
N ILE A 186 -2.45 -10.21 -14.39
CA ILE A 186 -1.56 -9.88 -15.52
C ILE A 186 -0.18 -9.48 -15.03
N ALA A 187 -0.10 -8.64 -13.99
CA ALA A 187 1.18 -8.23 -13.41
C ALA A 187 1.95 -9.42 -12.82
N CYS A 188 1.26 -10.31 -12.10
CA CYS A 188 1.85 -11.52 -11.55
C CYS A 188 2.32 -12.49 -12.65
N ALA A 189 1.53 -12.64 -13.73
CA ALA A 189 1.91 -13.48 -14.86
C ALA A 189 3.16 -12.92 -15.57
N ALA A 190 3.21 -11.62 -15.84
CA ALA A 190 4.38 -10.97 -16.43
C ALA A 190 5.63 -11.14 -15.55
N ALA A 191 5.51 -10.90 -14.24
CA ALA A 191 6.59 -11.13 -13.29
C ALA A 191 7.03 -12.61 -13.28
N GLY A 192 6.07 -13.54 -13.32
CA GLY A 192 6.34 -14.98 -13.38
C GLY A 192 7.13 -15.40 -14.62
N ILE A 193 6.81 -14.83 -15.79
CA ILE A 193 7.54 -15.06 -17.03
C ILE A 193 8.98 -14.56 -16.90
N ILE A 194 9.17 -13.34 -16.43
CA ILE A 194 10.52 -12.75 -16.22
C ILE A 194 11.34 -13.63 -15.27
N ILE A 195 10.77 -13.98 -14.14
CA ILE A 195 11.41 -14.84 -13.14
C ILE A 195 11.76 -16.22 -13.76
N GLY A 196 10.82 -16.81 -14.48
CA GLY A 196 11.04 -18.10 -15.17
C GLY A 196 12.19 -18.04 -16.18
N CYS A 197 12.23 -16.99 -17.00
CA CYS A 197 13.33 -16.77 -17.94
C CYS A 197 14.70 -16.59 -17.23
N MET A 198 14.72 -15.82 -16.12
CA MET A 198 15.93 -15.61 -15.32
C MET A 198 16.43 -16.92 -14.69
N TYR A 199 15.52 -17.79 -14.25
CA TYR A 199 15.87 -19.11 -13.72
C TYR A 199 16.41 -20.03 -14.81
N SER A 200 15.69 -20.15 -15.92
CA SER A 200 16.06 -21.04 -17.04
C SER A 200 17.39 -20.65 -17.69
N SER A 201 17.70 -19.34 -17.73
CA SER A 201 18.97 -18.83 -18.25
C SER A 201 20.14 -18.91 -17.24
N GLY A 202 19.87 -19.25 -15.96
CA GLY A 202 20.87 -19.20 -14.90
C GLY A 202 21.29 -17.78 -14.50
N LEU A 203 20.64 -16.75 -15.07
CA LEU A 203 20.98 -15.36 -14.86
C LEU A 203 20.81 -14.92 -13.40
N SER A 204 19.78 -15.44 -12.72
CA SER A 204 19.53 -15.14 -11.30
C SER A 204 20.70 -15.55 -10.41
N VAL A 205 21.26 -16.75 -10.64
CA VAL A 205 22.39 -17.26 -9.87
C VAL A 205 23.68 -16.49 -10.21
N SER A 206 23.89 -16.21 -11.50
CA SER A 206 25.04 -15.46 -11.98
C SER A 206 25.06 -14.02 -11.44
N LEU A 207 23.95 -13.29 -11.52
CA LEU A 207 23.83 -11.95 -10.96
C LEU A 207 24.04 -11.91 -9.45
N SER A 208 23.39 -12.82 -8.72
CA SER A 208 23.58 -12.91 -7.27
C SER A 208 25.04 -13.18 -6.91
N SER A 209 25.71 -14.10 -7.61
CA SER A 209 27.11 -14.41 -7.37
C SER A 209 28.06 -13.25 -7.69
N ILE A 210 27.77 -12.49 -8.76
CA ILE A 210 28.55 -11.29 -9.13
C ILE A 210 28.40 -10.22 -8.03
N ILE A 211 27.17 -9.94 -7.60
CA ILE A 211 26.92 -8.94 -6.55
C ILE A 211 27.61 -9.33 -5.23
N ILE A 212 27.49 -10.59 -4.81
CA ILE A 212 28.11 -11.08 -3.56
C ILE A 212 29.62 -11.03 -3.64
N LYS A 213 30.21 -11.45 -4.77
CA LYS A 213 31.67 -11.37 -4.99
C LYS A 213 32.17 -9.92 -5.02
N ALA A 214 31.46 -9.03 -5.71
CA ALA A 214 31.80 -7.61 -5.77
C ALA A 214 31.68 -6.92 -4.41
N ALA A 215 30.82 -7.42 -3.54
CA ALA A 215 30.61 -6.91 -2.19
C ALA A 215 31.57 -7.49 -1.14
N ASP A 216 32.44 -8.39 -1.53
CA ASP A 216 33.42 -9.06 -0.64
C ASP A 216 32.77 -9.62 0.64
N GLY A 217 31.55 -10.18 0.53
CA GLY A 217 30.77 -10.71 1.65
C GLY A 217 30.16 -9.68 2.60
N SER A 218 30.35 -8.39 2.36
CA SER A 218 29.73 -7.32 3.17
C SER A 218 28.26 -7.17 2.85
N LEU A 219 27.38 -7.38 3.85
CA LEU A 219 25.94 -7.21 3.71
C LEU A 219 25.55 -5.80 3.25
N LEU A 220 26.19 -4.78 3.80
CA LEU A 220 25.88 -3.38 3.50
C LEU A 220 26.20 -3.04 2.05
N ILE A 221 27.37 -3.47 1.55
CA ILE A 221 27.77 -3.24 0.16
C ILE A 221 26.85 -4.02 -0.79
N THR A 222 26.46 -5.25 -0.45
CA THR A 222 25.50 -6.04 -1.21
C THR A 222 24.16 -5.32 -1.34
N LEU A 223 23.65 -4.72 -0.26
CA LEU A 223 22.40 -3.94 -0.27
C LEU A 223 22.52 -2.70 -1.15
N VAL A 224 23.64 -1.98 -1.09
CA VAL A 224 23.89 -0.80 -1.94
C VAL A 224 23.93 -1.20 -3.41
N TYR A 225 24.64 -2.25 -3.78
CA TYR A 225 24.66 -2.73 -5.15
C TYR A 225 23.29 -3.18 -5.63
N THR A 226 22.55 -3.91 -4.81
CA THR A 226 21.17 -4.32 -5.14
C THR A 226 20.27 -3.10 -5.36
N ALA A 227 20.37 -2.06 -4.53
CA ALA A 227 19.63 -0.82 -4.71
C ALA A 227 20.00 -0.09 -6.01
N LEU A 228 21.30 0.02 -6.33
CA LEU A 228 21.77 0.63 -7.56
C LEU A 228 21.28 -0.12 -8.81
N PHE A 229 21.37 -1.45 -8.81
CA PHE A 229 20.84 -2.28 -9.90
C PHE A 229 19.34 -2.11 -10.08
N SER A 230 18.59 -2.05 -8.97
CA SER A 230 17.13 -1.81 -9.02
C SER A 230 16.80 -0.45 -9.61
N LEU A 231 17.55 0.61 -9.26
CA LEU A 231 17.35 1.95 -9.81
C LEU A 231 17.64 2.00 -11.34
N ILE A 232 18.67 1.30 -11.80
CA ILE A 232 18.99 1.21 -13.23
C ILE A 232 17.88 0.50 -14.01
N GLN A 233 17.27 -0.54 -13.41
CA GLN A 233 16.14 -1.24 -14.03
C GLN A 233 14.86 -0.38 -14.10
N ILE A 234 14.59 0.41 -13.08
CA ILE A 234 13.39 1.29 -13.04
C ILE A 234 13.56 2.51 -13.95
N GLY A 235 14.77 3.04 -14.12
CA GLY A 235 15.06 4.27 -14.85
C GLY A 235 14.92 4.19 -16.37
N ARG A 236 14.39 3.10 -16.94
CA ARG A 236 14.15 2.91 -18.39
C ARG A 236 12.68 2.68 -18.75
N ALA A 237 11.73 2.88 -17.85
CA ALA A 237 10.30 2.81 -18.10
C ALA A 237 9.71 4.21 -18.34
#